data_76711e7675266eeac21803095dd6a53d
#
_entry.id   76711e7675266eeac21803095dd6a53d
#
_cell.length_a   1.000
_cell.length_b   1.000
_cell.length_c   1.000
_cell.angle_alpha   90.00
_cell.angle_beta   90.00
_cell.angle_gamma   90.00
#
_symmetry.space_group_name_H-M   'P 1'
#
loop_
_entity.id
_entity.type
_entity.pdbx_description
1 polymer ?
#
loop_
_entity_poly.entity_id
_entity_poly.type
_entity_poly.pdbx_seq_one_letter_code
_entity_poly.pdbx_strand_id
1 'polypeptide(L)'
;MVMCQVIIKHFCKRVVAGSAGEFSVNKIYNEFKSQGYKISKDSLYDYQDYVDNIYLARFIPKYAHSVVKSQMSQKKSYVIDQGLGVALDFTLAQDTGRLLETVVALELIKAEKQIAYYGNGSECDFVVVEKDQVTQAIQVTQELGNGGTKKREIAGLVNACKKFNLSTGSILTLDTDEELVVDGVEIKIIPAWKYLWNLPKTTG
;
A
#
# COMPACT_ATOMS: atom_id res chain seq x y z
N MET A 1 14.60 18.96 -24.26
CA MET A 1 14.85 17.53 -24.04
C MET A 1 15.51 17.25 -22.69
N VAL A 2 16.60 17.93 -22.29
CA VAL A 2 17.32 17.72 -21.02
C VAL A 2 16.43 17.93 -19.76
N MET A 3 15.59 18.98 -19.75
CA MET A 3 14.74 19.30 -18.59
C MET A 3 13.66 18.23 -18.31
N CYS A 4 13.11 17.62 -19.35
CA CYS A 4 12.12 16.53 -19.21
C CYS A 4 12.75 15.28 -18.55
N GLN A 5 13.99 14.95 -18.91
CA GLN A 5 14.72 13.82 -18.31
C GLN A 5 15.04 14.04 -16.83
N VAL A 6 15.32 15.27 -16.40
CA VAL A 6 15.56 15.60 -14.99
C VAL A 6 14.28 15.43 -14.18
N ILE A 7 13.15 15.93 -14.68
CA ILE A 7 11.86 15.86 -14.00
C ILE A 7 11.41 14.41 -13.83
N ILE A 8 11.48 13.58 -14.90
CA ILE A 8 11.05 12.17 -14.79
C ILE A 8 11.96 11.37 -13.87
N LYS A 9 13.27 11.63 -13.85
CA LYS A 9 14.18 11.01 -12.89
C LYS A 9 13.82 11.37 -11.45
N HIS A 10 13.52 12.65 -11.17
CA HIS A 10 13.06 13.09 -9.86
C HIS A 10 11.74 12.41 -9.47
N PHE A 11 10.79 12.33 -10.41
CA PHE A 11 9.52 11.66 -10.18
C PHE A 11 9.72 10.19 -9.82
N CYS A 12 10.50 9.42 -10.60
CA CYS A 12 10.82 8.03 -10.30
C CYS A 12 11.49 7.87 -8.93
N LYS A 13 12.45 8.75 -8.59
CA LYS A 13 13.07 8.73 -7.27
C LYS A 13 12.07 8.96 -6.14
N ARG A 14 11.10 9.88 -6.32
CA ARG A 14 10.03 10.11 -5.33
C ARG A 14 9.12 8.91 -5.17
N VAL A 15 8.79 8.22 -6.27
CA VAL A 15 8.00 6.97 -6.24
C VAL A 15 8.75 5.89 -5.46
N VAL A 16 10.03 5.66 -5.78
CA VAL A 16 10.85 4.64 -5.12
C VAL A 16 11.03 4.94 -3.63
N ALA A 17 11.40 6.17 -3.28
CA ALA A 17 11.59 6.59 -1.89
C ALA A 17 10.30 6.56 -1.05
N GLY A 18 9.14 6.67 -1.70
CA GLY A 18 7.82 6.68 -1.07
C GLY A 18 7.13 5.31 -1.01
N SER A 19 7.81 4.20 -1.31
CA SER A 19 7.18 2.87 -1.30
C SER A 19 6.50 2.55 0.02
N ALA A 20 5.34 1.90 -0.04
CA ALA A 20 4.42 1.65 1.08
C ALA A 20 3.93 2.94 1.79
N GLY A 21 4.00 4.08 1.11
CA GLY A 21 3.55 5.36 1.64
C GLY A 21 2.53 6.04 0.74
N GLU A 22 1.90 7.07 1.28
CA GLU A 22 0.97 7.89 0.53
C GLU A 22 1.65 8.60 -0.64
N PHE A 23 1.12 8.37 -1.83
CA PHE A 23 1.52 9.00 -3.08
C PHE A 23 0.51 10.07 -3.49
N SER A 24 0.99 11.28 -3.76
CA SER A 24 0.14 12.39 -4.18
C SER A 24 0.80 13.20 -5.29
N VAL A 25 0.21 13.15 -6.48
CA VAL A 25 0.62 13.98 -7.62
C VAL A 25 0.58 15.47 -7.26
N ASN A 26 -0.39 15.91 -6.45
CA ASN A 26 -0.48 17.30 -6.00
C ASN A 26 0.72 17.71 -5.12
N LYS A 27 1.18 16.85 -4.20
CA LYS A 27 2.37 17.12 -3.38
C LYS A 27 3.62 17.25 -4.27
N ILE A 28 3.80 16.32 -5.19
CA ILE A 28 4.94 16.31 -6.13
C ILE A 28 4.90 17.55 -7.05
N TYR A 29 3.72 17.91 -7.54
CA TYR A 29 3.55 19.12 -8.36
C TYR A 29 3.97 20.38 -7.61
N ASN A 30 3.52 20.54 -6.36
CA ASN A 30 3.87 21.70 -5.55
C ASN A 30 5.37 21.74 -5.23
N GLU A 31 5.97 20.59 -4.95
CA GLU A 31 7.41 20.45 -4.74
C GLU A 31 8.20 20.87 -5.98
N PHE A 32 7.85 20.34 -7.16
CA PHE A 32 8.52 20.70 -8.42
C PHE A 32 8.34 22.19 -8.77
N LYS A 33 7.14 22.71 -8.54
CA LYS A 33 6.86 24.14 -8.74
C LYS A 33 7.72 25.03 -7.83
N SER A 34 7.88 24.66 -6.57
CA SER A 34 8.73 25.39 -5.61
C SER A 34 10.21 25.37 -5.98
N GLN A 35 10.65 24.30 -6.68
CA GLN A 35 12.01 24.18 -7.20
C GLN A 35 12.20 24.83 -8.58
N GLY A 36 11.18 25.54 -9.10
CA GLY A 36 11.23 26.25 -10.37
C GLY A 36 11.02 25.40 -11.61
N TYR A 37 10.63 24.12 -11.48
CA TYR A 37 10.31 23.28 -12.63
C TYR A 37 8.97 23.69 -13.26
N LYS A 38 8.97 23.80 -14.59
CA LYS A 38 7.76 24.05 -15.39
C LYS A 38 7.17 22.72 -15.83
N ILE A 39 6.16 22.23 -15.13
CA ILE A 39 5.44 21.00 -15.45
C ILE A 39 3.96 21.17 -15.13
N SER A 40 3.08 20.51 -15.89
CA SER A 40 1.65 20.41 -15.59
C SER A 40 1.34 19.25 -14.66
N LYS A 41 0.19 19.28 -14.00
CA LYS A 41 -0.29 18.12 -13.23
C LYS A 41 -0.61 16.95 -14.15
N ASP A 42 -1.15 17.21 -15.32
CA ASP A 42 -1.50 16.18 -16.31
C ASP A 42 -0.25 15.39 -16.72
N SER A 43 0.88 16.07 -16.98
CA SER A 43 2.15 15.38 -17.25
C SER A 43 2.62 14.50 -16.08
N LEU A 44 2.32 14.88 -14.83
CA LEU A 44 2.68 14.05 -13.68
C LEU A 44 1.74 12.83 -13.52
N TYR A 45 0.47 12.95 -13.93
CA TYR A 45 -0.42 11.79 -14.05
C TYR A 45 0.03 10.86 -15.16
N ASP A 46 0.44 11.39 -16.33
CA ASP A 46 1.04 10.58 -17.41
C ASP A 46 2.29 9.82 -16.89
N TYR A 47 3.15 10.49 -16.11
CA TYR A 47 4.33 9.83 -15.52
C TYR A 47 3.95 8.74 -14.52
N GLN A 48 2.89 8.92 -13.72
CA GLN A 48 2.36 7.89 -12.85
C GLN A 48 1.92 6.66 -13.67
N ASP A 49 1.19 6.88 -14.76
CA ASP A 49 0.72 5.81 -15.63
C ASP A 49 1.89 5.11 -16.35
N TYR A 50 2.92 5.85 -16.77
CA TYR A 50 4.14 5.25 -17.33
C TYR A 50 4.86 4.37 -16.31
N VAL A 51 5.02 4.86 -15.07
CA VAL A 51 5.67 4.11 -13.98
C VAL A 51 4.93 2.82 -13.67
N ASP A 52 3.60 2.84 -13.69
CA ASP A 52 2.76 1.65 -13.51
C ASP A 52 2.89 0.67 -14.69
N ASN A 53 2.81 1.19 -15.92
CA ASN A 53 2.88 0.39 -17.15
C ASN A 53 4.24 -0.29 -17.37
N ILE A 54 5.34 0.33 -16.95
CA ILE A 54 6.68 -0.27 -17.02
C ILE A 54 7.01 -1.15 -15.81
N TYR A 55 6.05 -1.37 -14.92
CA TYR A 55 6.22 -2.17 -13.70
C TYR A 55 7.35 -1.67 -12.78
N LEU A 56 7.58 -0.36 -12.71
CA LEU A 56 8.47 0.21 -11.70
C LEU A 56 7.81 0.23 -10.32
N ALA A 57 6.51 0.61 -10.27
CA ALA A 57 5.72 0.59 -9.06
C ALA A 57 4.24 0.38 -9.38
N ARG A 58 3.48 -0.15 -8.43
CA ARG A 58 2.01 -0.25 -8.47
C ARG A 58 1.40 0.80 -7.56
N PHE A 59 0.20 1.27 -7.92
CA PHE A 59 -0.52 2.31 -7.17
C PHE A 59 -1.86 1.76 -6.68
N ILE A 60 -2.00 1.62 -5.37
CA ILE A 60 -3.21 1.12 -4.72
C ILE A 60 -4.05 2.31 -4.27
N PRO A 61 -5.33 2.42 -4.70
CA PRO A 61 -6.20 3.53 -4.34
C PRO A 61 -6.71 3.41 -2.91
N LYS A 62 -7.15 4.52 -2.34
CA LYS A 62 -7.99 4.50 -1.14
C LYS A 62 -9.36 3.94 -1.48
N TYR A 63 -9.89 3.06 -0.64
CA TYR A 63 -11.22 2.51 -0.82
C TYR A 63 -12.28 3.61 -0.81
N ALA A 64 -13.16 3.60 -1.80
CA ALA A 64 -14.38 4.41 -1.85
C ALA A 64 -15.50 3.59 -2.51
N HIS A 65 -16.75 3.82 -2.08
CA HIS A 65 -17.92 3.13 -2.67
C HIS A 65 -18.14 3.47 -4.16
N SER A 66 -17.59 4.57 -4.63
CA SER A 66 -17.67 4.98 -6.04
C SER A 66 -16.34 4.72 -6.72
N VAL A 67 -16.36 4.03 -7.84
CA VAL A 67 -15.17 3.77 -8.66
C VAL A 67 -14.47 5.09 -9.04
N VAL A 68 -15.23 6.11 -9.45
CA VAL A 68 -14.67 7.43 -9.79
C VAL A 68 -13.97 8.06 -8.58
N LYS A 69 -14.60 8.02 -7.39
CA LYS A 69 -13.99 8.55 -6.18
C LYS A 69 -12.74 7.77 -5.78
N SER A 70 -12.74 6.45 -5.96
CA SER A 70 -11.57 5.61 -5.70
C SER A 70 -10.41 5.96 -6.63
N GLN A 71 -10.66 6.11 -7.94
CA GLN A 71 -9.64 6.47 -8.93
C GLN A 71 -9.02 7.86 -8.65
N MET A 72 -9.84 8.83 -8.22
CA MET A 72 -9.39 10.19 -7.89
C MET A 72 -8.81 10.31 -6.47
N SER A 73 -8.89 9.25 -5.69
CA SER A 73 -8.40 9.24 -4.30
C SER A 73 -6.87 9.29 -4.23
N GLN A 74 -6.37 9.63 -3.05
CA GLN A 74 -4.97 9.45 -2.71
C GLN A 74 -4.61 7.98 -2.85
N LYS A 75 -3.41 7.69 -3.35
CA LYS A 75 -2.93 6.32 -3.57
C LYS A 75 -1.78 6.02 -2.63
N LYS A 76 -1.52 4.75 -2.37
CA LYS A 76 -0.22 4.27 -1.88
C LYS A 76 0.57 3.72 -3.06
N SER A 77 1.90 3.93 -3.08
CA SER A 77 2.78 3.36 -4.11
C SER A 77 3.57 2.20 -3.55
N TYR A 78 3.78 1.17 -4.35
CA TYR A 78 4.56 -0.03 -4.00
C TYR A 78 5.52 -0.36 -5.13
N VAL A 79 6.81 -0.21 -4.86
CA VAL A 79 7.87 -0.50 -5.83
C VAL A 79 8.01 -2.00 -6.05
N ILE A 80 8.05 -2.43 -7.30
CA ILE A 80 8.10 -3.87 -7.66
C ILE A 80 9.42 -4.51 -7.20
N ASP A 81 10.54 -3.80 -7.35
CA ASP A 81 11.85 -4.26 -6.91
C ASP A 81 12.37 -3.38 -5.78
N GLN A 82 12.33 -3.91 -4.56
CA GLN A 82 12.82 -3.24 -3.36
C GLN A 82 14.34 -3.00 -3.40
N GLY A 83 15.08 -3.78 -4.17
CA GLY A 83 16.52 -3.59 -4.39
C GLY A 83 16.84 -2.25 -5.04
N LEU A 84 15.91 -1.67 -5.81
CA LEU A 84 16.06 -0.32 -6.37
C LEU A 84 16.17 0.75 -5.27
N GLY A 85 15.42 0.60 -4.17
CA GLY A 85 15.51 1.49 -3.03
C GLY A 85 16.90 1.46 -2.38
N VAL A 86 17.45 0.26 -2.23
CA VAL A 86 18.80 0.05 -1.70
C VAL A 86 19.86 0.60 -2.65
N ALA A 87 19.77 0.31 -3.95
CA ALA A 87 20.74 0.74 -4.96
C ALA A 87 20.77 2.27 -5.15
N LEU A 88 19.70 2.98 -4.80
CA LEU A 88 19.57 4.43 -4.92
C LEU A 88 19.84 5.16 -3.59
N ASP A 89 20.41 4.49 -2.59
CA ASP A 89 20.71 5.02 -1.25
C ASP A 89 19.47 5.58 -0.49
N PHE A 90 18.28 5.04 -0.75
CA PHE A 90 17.12 5.38 0.03
C PHE A 90 17.07 4.54 1.33
N THR A 91 16.74 5.19 2.45
CA THR A 91 16.63 4.58 3.78
C THR A 91 15.52 3.51 3.91
N LEU A 92 14.84 3.15 2.82
CA LEU A 92 13.85 2.07 2.77
C LEU A 92 14.38 0.72 3.26
N ALA A 93 15.67 0.45 3.05
CA ALA A 93 16.30 -0.80 3.47
C ALA A 93 16.29 -1.02 5.01
N GLN A 94 16.05 0.02 5.79
CA GLN A 94 15.99 -0.05 7.26
C GLN A 94 14.57 -0.13 7.83
N ASP A 95 13.53 0.07 6.99
CA ASP A 95 12.13 0.00 7.39
C ASP A 95 11.52 -1.35 6.99
N THR A 96 11.78 -2.35 7.82
CA THR A 96 11.30 -3.74 7.60
C THR A 96 9.77 -3.81 7.52
N GLY A 97 9.06 -2.94 8.23
CA GLY A 97 7.59 -2.89 8.16
C GLY A 97 7.11 -2.51 6.76
N ARG A 98 7.67 -1.45 6.16
CA ARG A 98 7.35 -1.05 4.78
C ARG A 98 7.78 -2.09 3.74
N LEU A 99 8.91 -2.76 3.97
CA LEU A 99 9.34 -3.85 3.10
C LEU A 99 8.34 -5.00 3.13
N LEU A 100 7.88 -5.41 4.31
CA LEU A 100 6.88 -6.46 4.48
C LEU A 100 5.54 -6.07 3.84
N GLU A 101 5.06 -4.85 4.08
CA GLU A 101 3.84 -4.31 3.47
C GLU A 101 3.93 -4.32 1.94
N THR A 102 5.09 -3.93 1.39
CA THR A 102 5.34 -3.97 -0.06
C THR A 102 5.26 -5.40 -0.61
N VAL A 103 5.89 -6.38 0.05
CA VAL A 103 5.81 -7.80 -0.36
C VAL A 103 4.37 -8.27 -0.37
N VAL A 104 3.60 -8.00 0.69
CA VAL A 104 2.19 -8.39 0.78
C VAL A 104 1.38 -7.75 -0.34
N ALA A 105 1.55 -6.44 -0.59
CA ALA A 105 0.86 -5.74 -1.68
C ALA A 105 1.11 -6.40 -3.04
N LEU A 106 2.38 -6.67 -3.35
CA LEU A 106 2.78 -7.24 -4.64
C LEU A 106 2.27 -8.67 -4.83
N GLU A 107 2.30 -9.50 -3.80
CA GLU A 107 1.78 -10.87 -3.88
C GLU A 107 0.25 -10.91 -3.98
N LEU A 108 -0.47 -9.99 -3.32
CA LEU A 108 -1.91 -9.82 -3.49
C LEU A 108 -2.25 -9.41 -4.94
N ILE A 109 -1.51 -8.46 -5.51
CA ILE A 109 -1.68 -8.02 -6.91
C ILE A 109 -1.38 -9.17 -7.87
N LYS A 110 -0.29 -9.91 -7.65
CA LYS A 110 0.09 -11.07 -8.44
C LYS A 110 -0.95 -12.20 -8.38
N ALA A 111 -1.62 -12.35 -7.25
CA ALA A 111 -2.77 -13.26 -7.09
C ALA A 111 -4.07 -12.67 -7.68
N GLU A 112 -4.00 -11.61 -8.49
CA GLU A 112 -5.12 -10.93 -9.15
C GLU A 112 -6.19 -10.42 -8.17
N LYS A 113 -5.82 -10.14 -6.93
CA LYS A 113 -6.74 -9.55 -5.96
C LYS A 113 -6.93 -8.06 -6.25
N GLN A 114 -8.19 -7.63 -6.29
CA GLN A 114 -8.49 -6.20 -6.30
C GLN A 114 -8.34 -5.68 -4.87
N ILE A 115 -7.35 -4.83 -4.65
CA ILE A 115 -7.03 -4.29 -3.32
C ILE A 115 -7.12 -2.77 -3.28
N ALA A 116 -7.47 -2.26 -2.10
CA ALA A 116 -7.43 -0.85 -1.75
C ALA A 116 -6.97 -0.71 -0.30
N TYR A 117 -6.47 0.47 0.11
CA TYR A 117 -6.30 0.74 1.54
C TYR A 117 -7.54 1.46 2.08
N TYR A 118 -7.80 1.31 3.38
CA TYR A 118 -8.93 1.96 4.03
C TYR A 118 -8.45 2.82 5.21
N GLY A 119 -8.93 4.06 5.30
CA GLY A 119 -8.58 4.96 6.39
C GLY A 119 -9.72 5.96 6.66
N ASN A 120 -10.20 5.93 7.92
CA ASN A 120 -11.16 6.89 8.47
C ASN A 120 -10.84 7.05 9.96
N GLY A 121 -9.89 7.93 10.28
CA GLY A 121 -9.36 8.11 11.64
C GLY A 121 -8.27 7.11 12.03
N SER A 122 -8.36 5.85 11.62
CA SER A 122 -7.32 4.84 11.67
C SER A 122 -7.21 4.14 10.32
N GLU A 123 -6.02 3.65 9.98
CA GLU A 123 -5.74 3.05 8.67
C GLU A 123 -5.72 1.52 8.78
N CYS A 124 -6.27 0.86 7.76
CA CYS A 124 -6.08 -0.55 7.46
C CYS A 124 -5.35 -0.66 6.12
N ASP A 125 -4.24 -1.39 6.08
CA ASP A 125 -3.33 -1.39 4.95
C ASP A 125 -3.97 -1.93 3.69
N PHE A 126 -4.75 -3.03 3.80
CA PHE A 126 -5.44 -3.60 2.66
C PHE A 126 -6.85 -4.03 2.99
N VAL A 127 -7.75 -3.74 2.06
CA VAL A 127 -9.06 -4.38 1.95
C VAL A 127 -9.13 -5.05 0.58
N VAL A 128 -9.56 -6.31 0.55
CA VAL A 128 -9.75 -7.07 -0.69
C VAL A 128 -11.19 -6.89 -1.14
N VAL A 129 -11.37 -6.53 -2.41
CA VAL A 129 -12.68 -6.29 -3.02
C VAL A 129 -12.99 -7.40 -4.01
N GLU A 130 -14.14 -8.04 -3.84
CA GLU A 130 -14.64 -9.07 -4.77
C GLU A 130 -16.12 -8.78 -5.05
N LYS A 131 -16.47 -8.69 -6.32
CA LYS A 131 -17.86 -8.39 -6.75
C LYS A 131 -18.43 -7.14 -6.04
N ASP A 132 -17.63 -6.06 -6.05
CA ASP A 132 -17.95 -4.76 -5.44
C ASP A 132 -18.16 -4.77 -3.91
N GLN A 133 -17.82 -5.86 -3.23
CA GLN A 133 -17.88 -5.98 -1.79
C GLN A 133 -16.49 -6.21 -1.20
N VAL A 134 -16.22 -5.63 -0.03
CA VAL A 134 -15.02 -5.94 0.72
C VAL A 134 -15.21 -7.30 1.39
N THR A 135 -14.31 -8.24 1.09
CA THR A 135 -14.36 -9.61 1.60
C THR A 135 -13.30 -9.90 2.65
N GLN A 136 -12.21 -9.12 2.68
CA GLN A 136 -11.13 -9.28 3.66
C GLN A 136 -10.60 -7.91 4.07
N ALA A 137 -10.14 -7.81 5.32
CA ALA A 137 -9.36 -6.71 5.86
C ALA A 137 -8.04 -7.25 6.40
N ILE A 138 -6.93 -6.63 5.98
CA ILE A 138 -5.57 -7.10 6.26
C ILE A 138 -4.74 -5.92 6.75
N GLN A 139 -4.10 -6.09 7.89
CA GLN A 139 -3.09 -5.19 8.42
C GLN A 139 -1.72 -5.86 8.34
N VAL A 140 -0.67 -5.09 8.12
CA VAL A 140 0.70 -5.62 8.02
C VAL A 140 1.60 -4.90 9.01
N THR A 141 2.30 -5.65 9.85
CA THR A 141 3.26 -5.09 10.79
C THR A 141 4.42 -6.06 11.00
N GLN A 142 5.62 -5.55 11.18
CA GLN A 142 6.78 -6.40 11.47
C GLN A 142 6.57 -7.23 12.72
N GLU A 143 6.15 -6.58 13.80
CA GLU A 143 5.88 -7.19 15.10
C GLU A 143 4.69 -6.50 15.76
N LEU A 144 3.89 -7.27 16.45
CA LEU A 144 2.90 -6.74 17.38
C LEU A 144 3.58 -6.45 18.73
N GLY A 145 4.42 -5.41 18.74
CA GLY A 145 5.10 -4.97 19.96
C GLY A 145 4.13 -4.63 21.09
N ASN A 146 4.65 -4.54 22.31
CA ASN A 146 3.86 -4.16 23.49
C ASN A 146 3.59 -2.65 23.45
N GLY A 147 2.32 -2.21 23.48
CA GLY A 147 1.94 -0.82 23.70
C GLY A 147 1.16 -0.14 22.58
N GLY A 148 1.51 1.12 22.26
CA GLY A 148 0.73 2.00 21.38
C GLY A 148 0.60 1.51 19.93
N THR A 149 1.63 0.90 19.38
CA THR A 149 1.62 0.36 18.01
C THR A 149 0.60 -0.77 17.89
N LYS A 150 0.63 -1.77 18.78
CA LYS A 150 -0.34 -2.88 18.79
C LYS A 150 -1.78 -2.37 18.82
N LYS A 151 -2.07 -1.38 19.70
CA LYS A 151 -3.40 -0.79 19.79
C LYS A 151 -3.84 -0.10 18.51
N ARG A 152 -2.92 0.63 17.86
CA ARG A 152 -3.20 1.35 16.61
C ARG A 152 -3.49 0.39 15.46
N GLU A 153 -2.67 -0.63 15.27
CA GLU A 153 -2.82 -1.64 14.21
C GLU A 153 -4.13 -2.42 14.37
N ILE A 154 -4.42 -2.87 15.58
CA ILE A 154 -5.68 -3.55 15.90
C ILE A 154 -6.88 -2.62 15.66
N ALA A 155 -6.81 -1.36 16.11
CA ALA A 155 -7.91 -0.42 15.94
C ALA A 155 -8.21 -0.15 14.45
N GLY A 156 -7.18 -0.03 13.60
CA GLY A 156 -7.33 0.14 12.16
C GLY A 156 -8.08 -1.03 11.52
N LEU A 157 -7.63 -2.24 11.83
CA LEU A 157 -8.23 -3.48 11.34
C LEU A 157 -9.69 -3.64 11.83
N VAL A 158 -9.94 -3.46 13.13
CA VAL A 158 -11.28 -3.58 13.73
C VAL A 158 -12.25 -2.57 13.12
N ASN A 159 -11.81 -1.32 12.90
CA ASN A 159 -12.63 -0.30 12.24
C ASN A 159 -12.98 -0.69 10.79
N ALA A 160 -12.03 -1.25 10.05
CA ALA A 160 -12.30 -1.75 8.71
C ALA A 160 -13.29 -2.92 8.75
N CYS A 161 -13.08 -3.91 9.63
CA CYS A 161 -13.97 -5.05 9.79
C CYS A 161 -15.40 -4.62 10.13
N LYS A 162 -15.58 -3.73 11.12
CA LYS A 162 -16.91 -3.19 11.48
C LYS A 162 -17.55 -2.42 10.32
N LYS A 163 -16.77 -1.62 9.58
CA LYS A 163 -17.29 -0.84 8.44
C LYS A 163 -17.81 -1.72 7.33
N PHE A 164 -17.18 -2.86 7.09
CA PHE A 164 -17.50 -3.78 5.99
C PHE A 164 -18.28 -5.02 6.44
N ASN A 165 -18.74 -5.07 7.71
CA ASN A 165 -19.46 -6.19 8.30
C ASN A 165 -18.69 -7.53 8.22
N LEU A 166 -17.36 -7.46 8.41
CA LEU A 166 -16.52 -8.64 8.48
C LEU A 166 -16.44 -9.13 9.92
N SER A 167 -16.67 -10.43 10.14
CA SER A 167 -16.52 -11.07 11.45
C SER A 167 -15.05 -11.36 11.80
N THR A 168 -14.19 -11.41 10.79
CA THR A 168 -12.77 -11.78 10.92
C THR A 168 -11.89 -10.78 10.19
N GLY A 169 -10.72 -10.46 10.77
CA GLY A 169 -9.65 -9.70 10.15
C GLY A 169 -8.30 -10.38 10.31
N SER A 170 -7.32 -10.04 9.48
CA SER A 170 -5.98 -10.62 9.53
C SER A 170 -4.91 -9.58 9.82
N ILE A 171 -3.97 -9.89 10.73
CA ILE A 171 -2.73 -9.14 10.90
C ILE A 171 -1.59 -10.03 10.41
N LEU A 172 -0.87 -9.57 9.39
CA LEU A 172 0.29 -10.29 8.87
C LEU A 172 1.57 -9.77 9.53
N THR A 173 2.34 -10.69 10.09
CA THR A 173 3.59 -10.40 10.81
C THR A 173 4.75 -11.17 10.20
N LEU A 174 5.97 -11.01 10.73
CA LEU A 174 7.10 -11.83 10.29
C LEU A 174 6.96 -13.29 10.77
N ASP A 175 6.59 -13.51 12.03
CA ASP A 175 6.68 -14.83 12.67
C ASP A 175 5.60 -15.14 13.71
N THR A 176 4.75 -14.18 14.09
CA THR A 176 3.74 -14.38 15.14
C THR A 176 2.52 -15.12 14.59
N ASP A 177 2.07 -16.17 15.30
CA ASP A 177 0.88 -16.97 14.95
C ASP A 177 -0.02 -17.04 16.20
N GLU A 178 -1.06 -16.20 16.26
CA GLU A 178 -1.96 -16.03 17.40
C GLU A 178 -3.38 -15.70 16.92
N GLU A 179 -4.37 -15.95 17.78
CA GLU A 179 -5.74 -15.51 17.57
C GLU A 179 -6.24 -14.73 18.78
N LEU A 180 -6.99 -13.69 18.53
CA LEU A 180 -7.62 -12.89 19.58
C LEU A 180 -8.96 -12.32 19.12
N VAL A 181 -9.81 -11.93 20.08
CA VAL A 181 -11.08 -11.29 19.77
C VAL A 181 -11.08 -9.88 20.36
N VAL A 182 -11.36 -8.88 19.52
CA VAL A 182 -11.45 -7.48 19.93
C VAL A 182 -12.75 -6.89 19.40
N ASP A 183 -13.56 -6.37 20.29
CA ASP A 183 -14.82 -5.72 19.97
C ASP A 183 -15.78 -6.59 19.11
N GLY A 184 -15.76 -7.90 19.30
CA GLY A 184 -16.57 -8.86 18.55
C GLY A 184 -16.00 -9.24 17.19
N VAL A 185 -14.80 -8.78 16.82
CA VAL A 185 -14.07 -9.17 15.62
C VAL A 185 -13.01 -10.20 15.99
N GLU A 186 -13.00 -11.34 15.32
CA GLU A 186 -11.94 -12.34 15.40
C GLU A 186 -10.72 -11.84 14.60
N ILE A 187 -9.57 -11.74 15.24
CA ILE A 187 -8.32 -11.27 14.61
C ILE A 187 -7.36 -12.45 14.55
N LYS A 188 -6.99 -12.83 13.32
CA LYS A 188 -5.97 -13.84 13.06
C LYS A 188 -4.64 -13.15 12.81
N ILE A 189 -3.68 -13.38 13.70
CA ILE A 189 -2.31 -12.91 13.54
C ILE A 189 -1.53 -14.06 12.91
N ILE A 190 -1.02 -13.86 11.71
CA ILE A 190 -0.47 -14.94 10.88
C ILE A 190 0.88 -14.51 10.33
N PRO A 191 1.92 -15.37 10.32
CA PRO A 191 3.12 -15.09 9.58
C PRO A 191 2.80 -14.82 8.09
N ALA A 192 3.31 -13.71 7.55
CA ALA A 192 3.00 -13.29 6.18
C ALA A 192 3.29 -14.39 5.16
N TRP A 193 4.43 -15.11 5.30
CA TRP A 193 4.78 -16.22 4.41
C TRP A 193 3.70 -17.32 4.40
N LYS A 194 3.09 -17.63 5.55
CA LYS A 194 2.04 -18.66 5.68
C LYS A 194 0.75 -18.22 4.99
N TYR A 195 0.38 -16.94 5.12
CA TYR A 195 -0.77 -16.36 4.42
C TYR A 195 -0.55 -16.35 2.91
N LEU A 196 0.61 -15.84 2.46
CA LEU A 196 0.94 -15.69 1.04
C LEU A 196 1.10 -17.05 0.34
N TRP A 197 1.59 -18.08 1.04
CA TRP A 197 1.70 -19.43 0.49
C TRP A 197 0.35 -20.01 0.08
N ASN A 198 -0.72 -19.64 0.79
CA ASN A 198 -2.08 -20.12 0.55
C ASN A 198 -2.87 -19.25 -0.44
N LEU A 199 -2.28 -18.19 -0.98
CA LEU A 199 -2.92 -17.42 -2.05
C LEU A 199 -3.07 -18.27 -3.32
N PRO A 200 -4.15 -18.07 -4.10
CA PRO A 200 -4.30 -18.70 -5.40
C PRO A 200 -3.08 -18.40 -6.27
N LYS A 201 -2.44 -19.43 -6.78
CA LYS A 201 -1.37 -19.24 -7.77
C LYS A 201 -2.02 -19.03 -9.13
N THR A 202 -1.80 -17.88 -9.73
CA THR A 202 -2.14 -17.67 -11.14
C THR A 202 -1.32 -18.63 -11.98
N THR A 203 -1.99 -19.57 -12.63
CA THR A 203 -1.41 -20.36 -13.73
C THR A 203 -1.20 -19.40 -14.88
N GLY A 204 0.08 -18.98 -15.10
CA GLY A 204 0.48 -18.25 -16.29
C GLY A 204 0.27 -19.02 -17.58
#